data_2238da19cfa5e4ae83b344ada4b62b03
#
_entry.id   2238da19cfa5e4ae83b344ada4b62b03
#
_cell.length_a   1.000
_cell.length_b   1.000
_cell.length_c   1.000
_cell.angle_alpha   90.00
_cell.angle_beta   90.00
_cell.angle_gamma   90.00
#
_symmetry.space_group_name_H-M   'P 1'
#
loop_
_entity.id
_entity.type
_entity.pdbx_description
1 polymer ?
#
loop_
_entity_poly.entity_id
_entity_poly.type
_entity_poly.pdbx_seq_one_letter_code
_entity_poly.pdbx_strand_id
1 'polypeptide(L)'
;MNIRNRKASRKNIDRHKRKKMDLSLPHNKVALGATFIALGSLLISWKMDSCGISFWSSIFANIFAGLITGLVICLIAGRKQRTIAELESQQNFLVELSAKIKEFQSMYHELLRKQFAQFDGDEELFNFIYDVGSHANWVNDYILQGSFNEQLAIDPTTYCKEMGYDALALVDEYEDLHVKLYSIDVDNPTKKQIIQYFDKVEKAFRALGGAIYHQQQSISLKLDRIKYSQF
;
A
#
# COMPACT_ATOMS: atom_id res chain seq x y z
N MET A 1 -23.23 19.41 5.71
CA MET A 1 -21.83 19.02 5.42
C MET A 1 -21.33 19.77 4.20
N ASN A 2 -20.33 20.64 4.38
CA ASN A 2 -20.10 21.84 3.58
C ASN A 2 -19.31 21.54 2.28
N ILE A 3 -19.82 21.92 1.12
CA ILE A 3 -19.25 21.72 -0.23
C ILE A 3 -17.82 22.32 -0.38
N ARG A 4 -17.46 23.29 0.49
CA ARG A 4 -16.13 23.89 0.52
C ARG A 4 -15.00 22.91 0.90
N ASN A 5 -15.26 21.92 1.77
CA ASN A 5 -14.25 20.96 2.21
C ASN A 5 -13.93 19.90 1.14
N ARG A 6 -14.86 19.61 0.22
CA ARG A 6 -14.59 18.67 -0.90
C ARG A 6 -13.63 19.25 -1.96
N LYS A 7 -13.63 20.58 -2.16
CA LYS A 7 -12.70 21.22 -3.12
C LYS A 7 -11.27 21.32 -2.56
N ALA A 8 -11.11 21.51 -1.25
CA ALA A 8 -9.80 21.52 -0.61
C ALA A 8 -9.12 20.15 -0.62
N SER A 9 -9.87 19.06 -0.40
CA SER A 9 -9.37 17.68 -0.46
C SER A 9 -8.91 17.29 -1.87
N ARG A 10 -9.68 17.62 -2.92
CA ARG A 10 -9.28 17.37 -4.32
C ARG A 10 -8.01 18.13 -4.73
N LYS A 11 -7.81 19.35 -4.23
CA LYS A 11 -6.62 20.16 -4.55
C LYS A 11 -5.35 19.63 -3.88
N ASN A 12 -5.45 18.92 -2.76
CA ASN A 12 -4.31 18.25 -2.12
C ASN A 12 -3.93 16.92 -2.82
N ILE A 13 -4.91 16.18 -3.35
CA ILE A 13 -4.66 14.92 -4.08
C ILE A 13 -3.92 15.20 -5.40
N ASP A 14 -4.25 16.29 -6.10
CA ASP A 14 -3.54 16.65 -7.34
C ASP A 14 -2.13 17.21 -7.12
N ARG A 15 -1.80 17.74 -5.92
CA ARG A 15 -0.43 18.18 -5.59
C ARG A 15 0.55 17.02 -5.37
N HIS A 16 0.11 15.84 -4.96
CA HIS A 16 0.98 14.67 -4.80
C HIS A 16 1.40 14.01 -6.12
N LYS A 17 0.75 14.31 -7.24
CA LYS A 17 1.08 13.71 -8.55
C LYS A 17 2.31 14.29 -9.24
N ARG A 18 2.87 15.41 -8.78
CA ARG A 18 4.18 15.88 -9.26
C ARG A 18 5.27 15.47 -8.26
N LYS A 19 5.63 14.18 -8.22
CA LYS A 19 6.87 13.75 -7.56
C LYS A 19 8.02 14.51 -8.22
N LYS A 20 8.54 15.55 -7.53
CA LYS A 20 9.82 16.16 -7.87
C LYS A 20 10.84 15.01 -7.90
N MET A 21 11.67 15.03 -8.94
CA MET A 21 12.78 14.06 -9.06
C MET A 21 13.63 14.20 -7.80
N ASP A 22 13.56 13.20 -6.92
CA ASP A 22 14.27 13.22 -5.65
C ASP A 22 15.75 13.00 -5.94
N LEU A 23 16.51 14.08 -5.89
CA LEU A 23 17.95 14.09 -6.11
C LEU A 23 18.74 13.38 -5.00
N SER A 24 18.10 12.99 -3.90
CA SER A 24 18.75 12.23 -2.82
C SER A 24 19.06 10.79 -3.23
N LEU A 25 18.34 10.22 -4.19
CA LEU A 25 18.52 8.86 -4.64
C LEU A 25 19.83 8.70 -5.46
N PRO A 26 20.69 7.73 -5.12
CA PRO A 26 22.01 7.59 -5.72
C PRO A 26 21.98 7.44 -7.25
N HIS A 27 20.99 6.74 -7.81
CA HIS A 27 20.83 6.58 -9.26
C HIS A 27 20.46 7.89 -9.97
N ASN A 28 19.74 8.81 -9.32
CA ASN A 28 19.45 10.13 -9.90
C ASN A 28 20.69 11.02 -9.97
N LYS A 29 21.60 10.91 -8.98
CA LYS A 29 22.89 11.60 -9.00
C LYS A 29 23.79 11.06 -10.11
N VAL A 30 23.84 9.74 -10.29
CA VAL A 30 24.59 9.11 -11.36
C VAL A 30 24.04 9.51 -12.74
N ALA A 31 22.72 9.51 -12.90
CA ALA A 31 22.06 9.94 -14.14
C ALA A 31 22.37 11.41 -14.46
N LEU A 32 22.33 12.28 -13.44
CA LEU A 32 22.65 13.71 -13.60
C LEU A 32 24.13 13.89 -14.00
N GLY A 33 25.05 13.19 -13.33
CA GLY A 33 26.47 13.21 -13.68
C GLY A 33 26.74 12.73 -15.12
N ALA A 34 26.14 11.61 -15.51
CA ALA A 34 26.24 11.09 -16.87
C ALA A 34 25.70 12.07 -17.92
N THR A 35 24.62 12.78 -17.61
CA THR A 35 24.06 13.83 -18.49
C THR A 35 25.03 14.98 -18.67
N PHE A 36 25.69 15.46 -17.62
CA PHE A 36 26.70 16.52 -17.72
C PHE A 36 27.92 16.08 -18.54
N ILE A 37 28.40 14.86 -18.34
CA ILE A 37 29.54 14.33 -19.13
C ILE A 37 29.15 14.17 -20.60
N ALA A 38 27.91 13.72 -20.88
CA ALA A 38 27.41 13.60 -22.24
C ALA A 38 27.34 14.96 -22.95
N LEU A 39 26.78 15.98 -22.28
CA LEU A 39 26.73 17.33 -22.85
C LEU A 39 28.13 17.91 -23.06
N GLY A 40 29.06 17.70 -22.12
CA GLY A 40 30.44 18.11 -22.26
C GLY A 40 31.13 17.45 -23.46
N SER A 41 30.95 16.14 -23.66
CA SER A 41 31.52 15.42 -24.81
C SER A 41 30.96 15.91 -26.14
N LEU A 42 29.68 16.27 -26.19
CA LEU A 42 29.05 16.83 -27.38
C LEU A 42 29.65 18.21 -27.72
N LEU A 43 29.84 19.08 -26.74
CA LEU A 43 30.44 20.40 -26.93
C LEU A 43 31.88 20.30 -27.41
N ILE A 44 32.66 19.37 -26.84
CA ILE A 44 34.04 19.11 -27.27
C ILE A 44 34.06 18.57 -28.70
N SER A 45 33.18 17.64 -29.03
CA SER A 45 33.05 17.10 -30.40
C SER A 45 32.81 18.21 -31.42
N TRP A 46 31.83 19.10 -31.12
CA TRP A 46 31.49 20.23 -31.98
C TRP A 46 32.67 21.20 -32.16
N LYS A 47 33.38 21.49 -31.06
CA LYS A 47 34.55 22.37 -31.11
C LYS A 47 35.69 21.77 -31.93
N MET A 48 35.96 20.47 -31.78
CA MET A 48 37.02 19.77 -32.51
C MET A 48 36.69 19.69 -34.01
N ASP A 49 35.45 19.48 -34.37
CA ASP A 49 34.99 19.49 -35.76
C ASP A 49 35.19 20.87 -36.38
N SER A 50 34.85 21.94 -35.67
CA SER A 50 35.06 23.33 -36.06
C SER A 50 36.54 23.68 -36.28
N CYS A 51 37.48 22.94 -35.65
CA CYS A 51 38.91 23.09 -35.80
C CYS A 51 39.53 22.16 -36.87
N GLY A 52 38.69 21.41 -37.61
CA GLY A 52 39.16 20.47 -38.63
C GLY A 52 39.77 19.16 -38.11
N ILE A 53 39.62 18.85 -36.81
CA ILE A 53 40.15 17.66 -36.16
C ILE A 53 39.11 16.57 -36.11
N SER A 54 38.72 16.04 -37.27
CA SER A 54 37.59 15.10 -37.46
C SER A 54 37.73 13.79 -36.67
N PHE A 55 38.97 13.28 -36.48
CA PHE A 55 39.21 12.03 -35.74
C PHE A 55 38.71 12.17 -34.27
N TRP A 56 39.13 13.22 -33.59
CA TRP A 56 38.75 13.46 -32.19
C TRP A 56 37.24 13.83 -32.04
N SER A 57 36.72 14.58 -33.00
CA SER A 57 35.29 14.86 -33.09
C SER A 57 34.46 13.58 -33.12
N SER A 58 34.85 12.61 -33.93
CA SER A 58 34.20 11.29 -34.03
C SER A 58 34.25 10.49 -32.73
N ILE A 59 35.40 10.52 -32.02
CA ILE A 59 35.52 9.85 -30.72
C ILE A 59 34.57 10.45 -29.68
N PHE A 60 34.53 11.76 -29.55
CA PHE A 60 33.64 12.42 -28.58
C PHE A 60 32.15 12.27 -28.94
N ALA A 61 31.81 12.21 -30.22
CA ALA A 61 30.44 11.92 -30.68
C ALA A 61 30.04 10.49 -30.29
N ASN A 62 30.92 9.51 -30.39
CA ASN A 62 30.68 8.13 -29.99
C ASN A 62 30.51 8.00 -28.46
N ILE A 63 31.33 8.72 -27.67
CA ILE A 63 31.20 8.79 -26.21
C ILE A 63 29.84 9.37 -25.84
N PHE A 64 29.44 10.46 -26.47
CA PHE A 64 28.10 11.06 -26.26
C PHE A 64 27.00 10.06 -26.56
N ALA A 65 27.03 9.42 -27.73
CA ALA A 65 26.02 8.44 -28.13
C ALA A 65 25.93 7.26 -27.13
N GLY A 66 27.09 6.73 -26.70
CA GLY A 66 27.17 5.66 -25.71
C GLY A 66 26.60 6.07 -24.34
N LEU A 67 26.91 7.27 -23.87
CA LEU A 67 26.40 7.79 -22.59
C LEU A 67 24.89 8.03 -22.65
N ILE A 68 24.36 8.57 -23.74
CA ILE A 68 22.90 8.76 -23.89
C ILE A 68 22.20 7.40 -23.95
N THR A 69 22.70 6.46 -24.72
CA THR A 69 22.14 5.11 -24.78
C THR A 69 22.15 4.43 -23.40
N GLY A 70 23.27 4.48 -22.70
CA GLY A 70 23.41 3.96 -21.34
C GLY A 70 22.43 4.64 -20.35
N LEU A 71 22.29 5.95 -20.42
CA LEU A 71 21.34 6.71 -19.59
C LEU A 71 19.89 6.26 -19.84
N VAL A 72 19.49 6.13 -21.10
CA VAL A 72 18.15 5.67 -21.46
C VAL A 72 17.86 4.27 -20.91
N ILE A 73 18.81 3.35 -21.08
CA ILE A 73 18.70 1.98 -20.56
C ILE A 73 18.58 2.00 -19.02
N CYS A 74 19.43 2.77 -18.33
CA CYS A 74 19.37 2.89 -16.86
C CYS A 74 18.04 3.48 -16.38
N LEU A 75 17.49 4.47 -17.09
CA LEU A 75 16.19 5.06 -16.72
C LEU A 75 15.04 4.07 -16.91
N ILE A 76 15.06 3.29 -18.00
CA ILE A 76 14.04 2.26 -18.26
C ILE A 76 14.14 1.15 -17.21
N ALA A 77 15.34 0.63 -16.96
CA ALA A 77 15.58 -0.42 -15.97
C ALA A 77 15.21 0.04 -14.55
N GLY A 78 15.57 1.28 -14.17
CA GLY A 78 15.22 1.86 -12.88
C GLY A 78 13.71 2.02 -12.69
N ARG A 79 12.97 2.42 -13.72
CA ARG A 79 11.50 2.47 -13.69
C ARG A 79 10.89 1.08 -13.51
N LYS A 80 11.39 0.10 -14.28
CA LYS A 80 10.93 -1.29 -14.18
C LYS A 80 11.13 -1.86 -12.78
N GLN A 81 12.33 -1.70 -12.20
CA GLN A 81 12.64 -2.16 -10.85
C GLN A 81 11.77 -1.50 -9.79
N ARG A 82 11.53 -0.19 -9.92
CA ARG A 82 10.65 0.53 -9.00
C ARG A 82 9.22 0.02 -9.06
N THR A 83 8.67 -0.19 -10.26
CA THR A 83 7.33 -0.73 -10.42
C THR A 83 7.21 -2.15 -9.84
N ILE A 84 8.24 -2.99 -10.00
CA ILE A 84 8.30 -4.32 -9.38
C ILE A 84 8.26 -4.18 -7.85
N ALA A 85 9.11 -3.34 -7.26
CA ALA A 85 9.17 -3.15 -5.81
C ALA A 85 7.85 -2.61 -5.24
N GLU A 86 7.19 -1.68 -5.94
CA GLU A 86 5.87 -1.16 -5.57
C GLU A 86 4.80 -2.27 -5.59
N LEU A 87 4.77 -3.11 -6.60
CA LEU A 87 3.82 -4.23 -6.71
C LEU A 87 4.10 -5.34 -5.68
N GLU A 88 5.36 -5.67 -5.43
CA GLU A 88 5.75 -6.64 -4.41
C GLU A 88 5.40 -6.15 -3.01
N SER A 89 5.58 -4.86 -2.72
CA SER A 89 5.16 -4.26 -1.45
C SER A 89 3.64 -4.33 -1.26
N GLN A 90 2.86 -4.04 -2.31
CA GLN A 90 1.40 -4.19 -2.28
C GLN A 90 0.99 -5.65 -2.06
N GLN A 91 1.65 -6.59 -2.71
CA GLN A 91 1.37 -8.02 -2.54
C GLN A 91 1.62 -8.48 -1.11
N ASN A 92 2.74 -8.08 -0.52
CA ASN A 92 3.09 -8.41 0.87
C ASN A 92 2.06 -7.83 1.85
N PHE A 93 1.66 -6.58 1.67
CA PHE A 93 0.58 -5.97 2.46
C PHE A 93 -0.71 -6.79 2.41
N LEU A 94 -1.14 -7.19 1.22
CA LEU A 94 -2.36 -7.99 1.05
C LEU A 94 -2.25 -9.39 1.66
N VAL A 95 -1.07 -10.00 1.63
CA VAL A 95 -0.82 -11.31 2.27
C VAL A 95 -0.94 -11.20 3.79
N GLU A 96 -0.31 -10.20 4.40
CA GLU A 96 -0.38 -9.96 5.84
C GLU A 96 -1.81 -9.61 6.29
N LEU A 97 -2.49 -8.74 5.54
CA LEU A 97 -3.89 -8.39 5.81
C LEU A 97 -4.79 -9.62 5.75
N SER A 98 -4.60 -10.48 4.74
CA SER A 98 -5.35 -11.75 4.62
C SER A 98 -5.10 -12.69 5.79
N ALA A 99 -3.87 -12.76 6.30
CA ALA A 99 -3.52 -13.58 7.46
C ALA A 99 -4.26 -13.09 8.71
N LYS A 100 -4.26 -11.78 8.97
CA LYS A 100 -4.97 -11.18 10.12
C LYS A 100 -6.48 -11.39 10.05
N ILE A 101 -7.08 -11.27 8.87
CA ILE A 101 -8.51 -11.58 8.67
C ILE A 101 -8.82 -13.05 9.00
N LYS A 102 -7.98 -13.99 8.58
CA LYS A 102 -8.17 -15.41 8.87
C LYS A 102 -8.05 -15.72 10.36
N GLU A 103 -7.17 -15.06 11.06
CA GLU A 103 -6.98 -15.18 12.50
C GLU A 103 -8.25 -14.76 13.24
N PHE A 104 -8.80 -13.57 12.93
CA PHE A 104 -10.09 -13.14 13.44
C PHE A 104 -11.20 -14.17 13.14
N GLN A 105 -11.32 -14.62 11.89
CA GLN A 105 -12.35 -15.58 11.49
C GLN A 105 -12.26 -16.89 12.28
N SER A 106 -11.05 -17.38 12.54
CA SER A 106 -10.83 -18.59 13.34
C SER A 106 -11.37 -18.41 14.75
N MET A 107 -11.04 -17.28 15.41
CA MET A 107 -11.51 -16.98 16.77
C MET A 107 -13.02 -16.78 16.81
N TYR A 108 -13.58 -16.07 15.84
CA TYR A 108 -15.02 -15.86 15.79
C TYR A 108 -15.80 -17.16 15.57
N HIS A 109 -15.33 -18.06 14.71
CA HIS A 109 -15.93 -19.38 14.55
C HIS A 109 -15.83 -20.23 15.79
N GLU A 110 -14.76 -20.09 16.59
CA GLU A 110 -14.64 -20.76 17.87
C GLU A 110 -15.68 -20.22 18.87
N LEU A 111 -15.90 -18.91 18.93
CA LEU A 111 -16.93 -18.27 19.74
C LEU A 111 -18.31 -18.82 19.40
N LEU A 112 -18.65 -18.90 18.10
CA LEU A 112 -19.92 -19.45 17.64
C LEU A 112 -20.07 -20.92 17.99
N ARG A 113 -19.01 -21.73 17.87
CA ARG A 113 -19.02 -23.15 18.19
C ARG A 113 -19.25 -23.42 19.67
N LYS A 114 -18.65 -22.62 20.57
CA LYS A 114 -18.87 -22.71 22.01
C LYS A 114 -20.27 -22.26 22.45
N GLN A 115 -21.04 -21.60 21.58
CA GLN A 115 -22.45 -21.21 21.78
C GLN A 115 -22.72 -20.45 23.09
N PHE A 116 -21.75 -19.73 23.62
CA PHE A 116 -21.79 -19.01 24.91
C PHE A 116 -22.11 -19.87 26.13
N ALA A 117 -22.62 -21.09 25.95
CA ALA A 117 -23.03 -21.98 27.05
C ALA A 117 -21.88 -22.84 27.62
N GLN A 118 -20.74 -22.86 26.93
CA GLN A 118 -19.58 -23.67 27.29
C GLN A 118 -18.48 -22.89 28.03
N PHE A 119 -18.72 -21.62 28.34
CA PHE A 119 -17.78 -20.81 29.12
C PHE A 119 -18.01 -21.02 30.61
N ASP A 120 -16.93 -21.17 31.37
CA ASP A 120 -16.96 -21.39 32.81
C ASP A 120 -17.12 -20.05 33.56
N GLY A 121 -18.26 -19.39 33.29
CA GLY A 121 -18.64 -18.13 33.89
C GLY A 121 -18.58 -16.91 32.97
N ASP A 122 -19.08 -15.81 33.49
CA ASP A 122 -19.20 -14.55 32.74
C ASP A 122 -17.82 -13.91 32.45
N GLU A 123 -16.83 -14.12 33.31
CA GLU A 123 -15.50 -13.55 33.15
C GLU A 123 -14.75 -14.20 31.96
N GLU A 124 -14.81 -15.53 31.85
CA GLU A 124 -14.19 -16.23 30.71
C GLU A 124 -14.83 -15.81 29.39
N LEU A 125 -16.16 -15.75 29.36
CA LEU A 125 -16.89 -15.27 28.20
C LEU A 125 -16.52 -13.84 27.83
N PHE A 126 -16.42 -12.96 28.82
CA PHE A 126 -16.03 -11.57 28.64
C PHE A 126 -14.63 -11.43 28.04
N ASN A 127 -13.64 -12.12 28.60
CA ASN A 127 -12.28 -12.12 28.11
C ASN A 127 -12.20 -12.62 26.67
N PHE A 128 -12.96 -13.67 26.34
CA PHE A 128 -12.97 -14.21 24.98
C PHE A 128 -13.61 -13.24 23.97
N ILE A 129 -14.69 -12.54 24.35
CA ILE A 129 -15.32 -11.50 23.52
C ILE A 129 -14.35 -10.34 23.30
N TYR A 130 -13.61 -9.95 24.34
CA TYR A 130 -12.59 -8.92 24.26
C TYR A 130 -11.46 -9.30 23.29
N ASP A 131 -10.99 -10.54 23.36
CA ASP A 131 -9.95 -11.06 22.47
C ASP A 131 -10.40 -11.06 21.01
N VAL A 132 -11.63 -11.53 20.73
CA VAL A 132 -12.20 -11.50 19.38
C VAL A 132 -12.31 -10.06 18.85
N GLY A 133 -12.76 -9.14 19.69
CA GLY A 133 -12.86 -7.71 19.35
C GLY A 133 -11.50 -7.09 19.08
N SER A 134 -10.49 -7.42 19.90
CA SER A 134 -9.13 -6.95 19.73
C SER A 134 -8.52 -7.43 18.41
N HIS A 135 -8.80 -8.67 18.00
CA HIS A 135 -8.35 -9.17 16.70
C HIS A 135 -9.03 -8.46 15.53
N ALA A 136 -10.31 -8.11 15.67
CA ALA A 136 -10.99 -7.28 14.67
C ALA A 136 -10.31 -5.90 14.55
N ASN A 137 -9.98 -5.28 15.69
CA ASN A 137 -9.27 -4.00 15.71
C ASN A 137 -7.86 -4.10 15.15
N TRP A 138 -7.11 -5.18 15.37
CA TRP A 138 -5.79 -5.36 14.76
C TRP A 138 -5.83 -5.33 13.24
N VAL A 139 -6.89 -5.84 12.61
CA VAL A 139 -7.07 -5.70 11.17
C VAL A 139 -7.25 -4.24 10.78
N ASN A 140 -8.11 -3.51 11.51
CA ASN A 140 -8.36 -2.10 11.26
C ASN A 140 -7.12 -1.24 11.50
N ASP A 141 -6.43 -1.44 12.62
CA ASP A 141 -5.20 -0.74 12.96
C ASP A 141 -4.11 -0.98 11.92
N TYR A 142 -3.98 -2.21 11.43
CA TYR A 142 -3.02 -2.52 10.38
C TYR A 142 -3.29 -1.74 9.09
N ILE A 143 -4.57 -1.55 8.73
CA ILE A 143 -4.98 -0.75 7.58
C ILE A 143 -4.71 0.74 7.84
N LEU A 144 -5.07 1.24 9.03
CA LEU A 144 -4.94 2.66 9.38
C LEU A 144 -3.48 3.08 9.58
N GLN A 145 -2.68 2.25 10.25
CA GLN A 145 -1.26 2.51 10.47
C GLN A 145 -0.42 2.34 9.20
N GLY A 146 -0.87 1.50 8.27
CA GLY A 146 -0.23 1.30 6.98
C GLY A 146 -0.14 2.57 6.12
N SER A 147 -0.92 3.62 6.46
CA SER A 147 -0.82 4.94 5.82
C SER A 147 0.59 5.57 5.89
N PHE A 148 1.43 5.14 6.82
CA PHE A 148 2.82 5.56 6.97
C PHE A 148 3.82 4.70 6.19
N ASN A 149 3.37 3.67 5.48
CA ASN A 149 4.26 2.83 4.69
C ASN A 149 4.59 3.49 3.35
N GLU A 150 5.71 4.23 3.30
CA GLU A 150 6.17 4.92 2.09
C GLU A 150 6.49 3.97 0.92
N GLN A 151 6.66 2.67 1.18
CA GLN A 151 6.91 1.67 0.14
C GLN A 151 5.65 1.30 -0.64
N LEU A 152 4.47 1.50 -0.03
CA LEU A 152 3.20 1.35 -0.74
C LEU A 152 2.99 2.57 -1.63
N ALA A 153 2.76 2.35 -2.92
CA ALA A 153 2.47 3.44 -3.87
C ALA A 153 1.14 4.15 -3.59
N ILE A 154 0.33 3.60 -2.70
CA ILE A 154 -1.02 4.05 -2.33
C ILE A 154 -1.19 3.99 -0.81
N ASP A 155 -2.03 4.88 -0.29
CA ASP A 155 -2.46 4.84 1.10
C ASP A 155 -3.33 3.59 1.36
N PRO A 156 -2.95 2.70 2.32
CA PRO A 156 -3.69 1.48 2.62
C PRO A 156 -5.15 1.71 2.98
N THR A 157 -5.48 2.76 3.71
CA THR A 157 -6.85 3.12 4.07
C THR A 157 -7.69 3.39 2.81
N THR A 158 -7.17 4.21 1.89
CA THR A 158 -7.82 4.50 0.61
C THR A 158 -7.93 3.24 -0.26
N TYR A 159 -6.90 2.41 -0.27
CA TYR A 159 -6.87 1.16 -1.04
C TYR A 159 -7.92 0.15 -0.57
N CYS A 160 -8.03 -0.05 0.74
CA CYS A 160 -9.07 -0.91 1.31
C CYS A 160 -10.48 -0.33 1.08
N LYS A 161 -10.62 1.00 1.11
CA LYS A 161 -11.90 1.66 0.81
C LYS A 161 -12.32 1.49 -0.65
N GLU A 162 -11.39 1.50 -1.59
CA GLU A 162 -11.65 1.17 -3.01
C GLU A 162 -12.08 -0.30 -3.19
N MET A 163 -11.63 -1.18 -2.30
CA MET A 163 -12.07 -2.59 -2.23
C MET A 163 -13.40 -2.77 -1.46
N GLY A 164 -14.06 -1.69 -1.05
CA GLY A 164 -15.35 -1.71 -0.35
C GLY A 164 -15.26 -1.90 1.16
N TYR A 165 -14.07 -1.68 1.77
CA TYR A 165 -13.88 -1.82 3.20
C TYR A 165 -13.54 -0.49 3.87
N ASP A 166 -14.37 -0.04 4.82
CA ASP A 166 -14.15 1.18 5.61
C ASP A 166 -13.73 0.82 7.04
N ALA A 167 -12.41 0.83 7.28
CA ALA A 167 -11.83 0.50 8.57
C ALA A 167 -12.28 1.47 9.68
N LEU A 168 -12.38 2.77 9.38
CA LEU A 168 -12.76 3.79 10.37
C LEU A 168 -14.17 3.55 10.90
N ALA A 169 -15.13 3.26 10.01
CA ALA A 169 -16.51 3.02 10.41
C ALA A 169 -16.66 1.81 11.35
N LEU A 170 -15.80 0.79 11.19
CA LEU A 170 -15.83 -0.40 12.05
C LEU A 170 -15.13 -0.19 13.39
N VAL A 171 -14.09 0.64 13.43
CA VAL A 171 -13.43 1.05 14.68
C VAL A 171 -14.39 1.87 15.54
N ASP A 172 -15.04 2.87 14.98
CA ASP A 172 -16.01 3.70 15.70
C ASP A 172 -17.13 2.84 16.34
N GLU A 173 -17.64 1.85 15.58
CA GLU A 173 -18.67 0.93 16.07
C GLU A 173 -18.17 0.00 17.18
N TYR A 174 -16.90 -0.43 17.10
CA TYR A 174 -16.28 -1.23 18.16
C TYR A 174 -16.08 -0.43 19.44
N GLU A 175 -15.65 0.82 19.34
CA GLU A 175 -15.48 1.70 20.50
C GLU A 175 -16.82 1.90 21.23
N ASP A 176 -17.89 2.11 20.49
CA ASP A 176 -19.25 2.19 21.06
C ASP A 176 -19.67 0.90 21.79
N LEU A 177 -19.38 -0.27 21.20
CA LEU A 177 -19.64 -1.57 21.81
C LEU A 177 -18.78 -1.77 23.07
N HIS A 178 -17.51 -1.46 22.99
CA HIS A 178 -16.55 -1.58 24.07
C HIS A 178 -16.95 -0.73 25.29
N VAL A 179 -17.34 0.52 25.07
CA VAL A 179 -17.86 1.40 26.15
C VAL A 179 -19.07 0.79 26.83
N LYS A 180 -20.01 0.21 26.08
CA LYS A 180 -21.20 -0.46 26.63
C LYS A 180 -20.88 -1.71 27.44
N LEU A 181 -19.81 -2.46 27.04
CA LEU A 181 -19.36 -3.64 27.78
C LEU A 181 -18.76 -3.30 29.16
N TYR A 182 -18.11 -2.14 29.28
CA TYR A 182 -17.40 -1.74 30.50
C TYR A 182 -18.16 -0.72 31.34
N SER A 183 -19.26 -0.17 30.89
CA SER A 183 -20.03 0.83 31.63
C SER A 183 -20.91 0.17 32.70
N ILE A 184 -20.71 0.56 33.94
CA ILE A 184 -21.50 0.07 35.10
C ILE A 184 -22.95 0.59 35.06
N ASP A 185 -23.19 1.75 34.43
CA ASP A 185 -24.46 2.45 34.41
C ASP A 185 -25.30 2.23 33.13
N VAL A 186 -24.78 1.47 32.18
CA VAL A 186 -25.47 1.18 30.92
C VAL A 186 -25.78 -0.31 30.87
N ASP A 187 -27.00 -0.67 30.49
CA ASP A 187 -27.37 -2.07 30.26
C ASP A 187 -26.34 -2.75 29.35
N ASN A 188 -25.67 -3.76 29.89
CA ASN A 188 -24.69 -4.53 29.14
C ASN A 188 -25.29 -5.03 27.82
N PRO A 189 -24.57 -4.93 26.70
CA PRO A 189 -25.08 -5.38 25.41
C PRO A 189 -25.47 -6.86 25.52
N THR A 190 -26.65 -7.18 25.02
CA THR A 190 -27.11 -8.55 25.02
C THR A 190 -26.20 -9.40 24.13
N LYS A 191 -26.11 -10.71 24.43
CA LYS A 191 -25.41 -11.68 23.57
C LYS A 191 -25.78 -11.51 22.09
N LYS A 192 -27.02 -11.14 21.81
CA LYS A 192 -27.52 -10.88 20.46
C LYS A 192 -26.83 -9.67 19.80
N GLN A 193 -26.61 -8.58 20.54
CA GLN A 193 -25.94 -7.38 20.01
C GLN A 193 -24.46 -7.68 19.70
N ILE A 194 -23.79 -8.44 20.56
CA ILE A 194 -22.40 -8.87 20.36
C ILE A 194 -22.29 -9.73 19.09
N ILE A 195 -23.16 -10.72 18.95
CA ILE A 195 -23.19 -11.58 17.76
C ILE A 195 -23.47 -10.74 16.51
N GLN A 196 -24.42 -9.83 16.54
CA GLN A 196 -24.75 -8.96 15.39
C GLN A 196 -23.57 -8.11 14.96
N TYR A 197 -22.81 -7.56 15.92
CA TYR A 197 -21.58 -6.81 15.62
C TYR A 197 -20.55 -7.69 14.92
N PHE A 198 -20.20 -8.85 15.50
CA PHE A 198 -19.22 -9.74 14.92
C PHE A 198 -19.64 -10.35 13.58
N ASP A 199 -20.92 -10.63 13.38
CA ASP A 199 -21.47 -11.03 12.09
C ASP A 199 -21.26 -9.94 11.02
N LYS A 200 -21.44 -8.68 11.40
CA LYS A 200 -21.20 -7.54 10.49
C LYS A 200 -19.73 -7.43 10.13
N VAL A 201 -18.84 -7.53 11.11
CA VAL A 201 -17.37 -7.51 10.92
C VAL A 201 -16.94 -8.69 10.05
N GLU A 202 -17.44 -9.90 10.34
CA GLU A 202 -17.12 -11.10 9.57
C GLU A 202 -17.56 -10.99 8.11
N LYS A 203 -18.76 -10.48 7.85
CA LYS A 203 -19.25 -10.23 6.48
C LYS A 203 -18.38 -9.22 5.75
N ALA A 204 -17.97 -8.14 6.43
CA ALA A 204 -17.07 -7.14 5.87
C ALA A 204 -15.69 -7.74 5.56
N PHE A 205 -15.13 -8.54 6.47
CA PHE A 205 -13.85 -9.22 6.28
C PHE A 205 -13.91 -10.29 5.19
N ARG A 206 -15.01 -11.01 5.05
CA ARG A 206 -15.22 -11.97 3.96
C ARG A 206 -15.26 -11.28 2.60
N ALA A 207 -15.96 -10.15 2.50
CA ALA A 207 -16.00 -9.35 1.29
C ALA A 207 -14.60 -8.79 0.95
N LEU A 208 -13.89 -8.24 1.94
CA LEU A 208 -12.51 -7.77 1.79
C LEU A 208 -11.57 -8.89 1.38
N GLY A 209 -11.67 -10.07 2.00
CA GLY A 209 -10.87 -11.24 1.64
C GLY A 209 -11.06 -11.68 0.18
N GLY A 210 -12.28 -11.62 -0.33
CA GLY A 210 -12.57 -11.84 -1.75
C GLY A 210 -11.92 -10.80 -2.65
N ALA A 211 -12.03 -9.52 -2.29
CA ALA A 211 -11.38 -8.43 -3.02
C ALA A 211 -9.84 -8.54 -2.99
N ILE A 212 -9.25 -8.90 -1.83
CA ILE A 212 -7.82 -9.16 -1.68
C ILE A 212 -7.37 -10.26 -2.65
N TYR A 213 -8.09 -11.36 -2.70
CA TYR A 213 -7.74 -12.48 -3.60
C TYR A 213 -7.69 -12.02 -5.07
N HIS A 214 -8.70 -11.30 -5.53
CA HIS A 214 -8.72 -10.77 -6.91
C HIS A 214 -7.57 -9.79 -7.16
N GLN A 215 -7.25 -8.95 -6.18
CA GLN A 215 -6.17 -8.00 -6.31
C GLN A 215 -4.79 -8.67 -6.34
N GLN A 216 -4.57 -9.68 -5.51
CA GLN A 216 -3.35 -10.49 -5.52
C GLN A 216 -3.13 -11.16 -6.88
N GLN A 217 -4.19 -11.73 -7.48
CA GLN A 217 -4.13 -12.30 -8.82
C GLN A 217 -3.76 -11.25 -9.88
N SER A 218 -4.37 -10.06 -9.80
CA SER A 218 -4.06 -8.96 -10.70
C SER A 218 -2.60 -8.50 -10.58
N ILE A 219 -2.08 -8.38 -9.36
CA ILE A 219 -0.69 -8.00 -9.09
C ILE A 219 0.26 -9.07 -9.62
N SER A 220 -0.01 -10.35 -9.34
CA SER A 220 0.80 -11.46 -9.85
C SER A 220 0.92 -11.44 -11.38
N LEU A 221 -0.19 -11.28 -12.09
CA LEU A 221 -0.20 -11.17 -13.54
C LEU A 221 0.58 -9.96 -14.06
N LYS A 222 0.53 -8.82 -13.35
CA LYS A 222 1.32 -7.63 -13.71
C LYS A 222 2.81 -7.88 -13.49
N LEU A 223 3.18 -8.48 -12.36
CA LEU A 223 4.58 -8.83 -12.05
C LEU A 223 5.16 -9.78 -13.09
N ASP A 224 4.41 -10.84 -13.47
CA ASP A 224 4.82 -11.78 -14.49
C ASP A 224 5.03 -11.08 -15.83
N ARG A 225 4.10 -10.24 -16.27
CA ARG A 225 4.24 -9.47 -17.51
C ARG A 225 5.50 -8.59 -17.49
N ILE A 226 5.79 -7.92 -16.37
CA ILE A 226 6.95 -7.05 -16.26
C ILE A 226 8.25 -7.87 -16.19
N LYS A 227 8.28 -9.00 -15.47
CA LYS A 227 9.45 -9.86 -15.32
C LYS A 227 9.81 -10.56 -16.63
N TYR A 228 8.80 -11.05 -17.35
CA TYR A 228 8.97 -11.81 -18.60
C TYR A 228 8.81 -10.98 -19.88
N SER A 229 8.46 -9.69 -19.80
CA SER A 229 8.55 -8.81 -20.98
C SER A 229 10.03 -8.68 -21.36
N GLN A 230 10.42 -9.48 -22.32
CA GLN A 230 11.71 -9.31 -23.00
C GLN A 230 11.71 -7.91 -23.62
N PHE A 231 12.88 -7.26 -23.62
CA PHE A 231 13.13 -5.94 -24.18
C PHE A 231 12.70 -5.79 -25.63
#